data_5ecdbb9ad27e493c14f8ba940fced68c
#
_entry.id   5ecdbb9ad27e493c14f8ba940fced68c
#
_cell.length_a   1.000
_cell.length_b   1.000
_cell.length_c   1.000
_cell.angle_alpha   90.00
_cell.angle_beta   90.00
_cell.angle_gamma   90.00
#
_symmetry.space_group_name_H-M   'P 1'
#
loop_
_entity.id
_entity.type
_entity.pdbx_description
1 polymer ?
#
loop_
_entity_poly.entity_id
_entity_poly.type
_entity_poly.pdbx_seq_one_letter_code
_entity_poly.pdbx_strand_id
1 'polypeptide(L)'
;MCGFKSGLILKNRCVIAEGANDSHSDLLESLGIEDNIENAMRVFVRVELLPPNEEWWTDPDTWKENVDQDILPKWFENDKDRYFDEFRKAVKDWWKKHVRIDAEIEELSSGYYRLKRCKVKNMLKDVKAMMDNSTVQNMRGNSTVQDMMGNSTVQNMWGNSTVQDMWGNSTVQNMWGNSTVQDMWGNSTVQDMRGNSTVHNMRDNSTVQNMWGNSTVQNMRGNSTVHNMRDNSTVQNMWGNSTVQNMWGNSTVQDMMDNSTVQNMWGNSISRDSGNKKIKISSECDYEIVKEENKKS
;
A
#
# COMPACT_ATOMS: atom_id res chain seq x y z
N MET A 1 7.82 -4.51 -6.46
CA MET A 1 7.69 -3.22 -7.19
C MET A 1 8.80 -3.12 -8.20
N CYS A 2 8.49 -2.79 -9.45
CA CYS A 2 9.53 -2.61 -10.46
C CYS A 2 10.29 -1.30 -10.17
N GLY A 3 11.60 -1.40 -9.97
CA GLY A 3 12.46 -0.23 -9.69
C GLY A 3 12.74 0.63 -10.93
N PHE A 4 12.32 0.22 -12.12
CA PHE A 4 12.62 0.87 -13.39
C PHE A 4 11.74 2.08 -13.71
N LYS A 5 12.11 2.82 -14.76
CA LYS A 5 11.28 3.86 -15.37
C LYS A 5 11.07 3.54 -16.85
N SER A 6 9.81 3.36 -17.24
CA SER A 6 9.43 3.10 -18.61
C SER A 6 9.06 4.37 -19.39
N GLY A 7 9.12 4.27 -20.71
CA GLY A 7 8.72 5.33 -21.60
C GLY A 7 8.50 4.86 -23.03
N LEU A 8 8.00 5.76 -23.85
CA LEU A 8 7.84 5.57 -25.28
C LEU A 8 8.73 6.55 -26.04
N ILE A 9 9.50 6.06 -26.95
CA ILE A 9 10.20 6.87 -27.94
C ILE A 9 9.35 6.93 -29.20
N LEU A 10 8.95 8.12 -29.58
CA LEU A 10 8.32 8.45 -30.83
C LEU A 10 9.34 9.13 -31.73
N LYS A 11 9.14 9.13 -33.05
CA LYS A 11 10.13 9.69 -34.01
C LYS A 11 10.62 11.10 -33.67
N ASN A 12 9.78 11.92 -33.04
CA ASN A 12 10.07 13.34 -32.77
C ASN A 12 10.10 13.70 -31.28
N ARG A 13 9.84 12.75 -30.38
CA ARG A 13 9.81 13.01 -28.93
C ARG A 13 9.91 11.75 -28.10
N CYS A 14 10.37 11.89 -26.86
CA CYS A 14 10.24 10.90 -25.82
C CYS A 14 9.06 11.24 -24.90
N VAL A 15 8.35 10.22 -24.42
CA VAL A 15 7.22 10.35 -23.47
C VAL A 15 7.45 9.41 -22.31
N ILE A 16 7.33 9.93 -21.08
CA ILE A 16 7.35 9.17 -19.83
C ILE A 16 6.10 9.50 -19.02
N ALA A 17 5.63 8.58 -18.20
CA ALA A 17 4.55 8.86 -17.25
C ALA A 17 5.07 9.76 -16.11
N GLU A 18 4.28 10.76 -15.71
CA GLU A 18 4.68 11.68 -14.63
C GLU A 18 4.56 11.05 -13.23
N GLY A 19 3.62 10.14 -13.04
CA GLY A 19 3.34 9.51 -11.74
C GLY A 19 4.09 8.22 -11.48
N ALA A 20 3.46 7.35 -10.69
CA ALA A 20 3.93 6.02 -10.36
C ALA A 20 3.73 4.99 -11.47
N ASN A 21 2.91 5.31 -12.47
CA ASN A 21 2.57 4.39 -13.54
C ASN A 21 3.75 4.26 -14.52
N ASP A 22 4.24 3.05 -14.67
CA ASP A 22 5.31 2.68 -15.60
C ASP A 22 4.79 1.70 -16.68
N SER A 23 3.48 1.69 -16.97
CA SER A 23 2.85 0.86 -18.00
C SER A 23 3.00 1.47 -19.38
N HIS A 24 3.61 0.73 -20.32
CA HIS A 24 3.69 1.13 -21.71
C HIS A 24 2.30 1.19 -22.38
N SER A 25 1.40 0.27 -22.02
CA SER A 25 0.04 0.23 -22.58
C SER A 25 -0.76 1.47 -22.18
N ASP A 26 -0.68 1.89 -20.91
CA ASP A 26 -1.37 3.10 -20.46
C ASP A 26 -0.80 4.37 -21.11
N LEU A 27 0.52 4.41 -21.36
CA LEU A 27 1.14 5.50 -22.11
C LEU A 27 0.64 5.54 -23.56
N LEU A 28 0.54 4.39 -24.24
CA LEU A 28 0.00 4.30 -25.60
C LEU A 28 -1.47 4.75 -25.65
N GLU A 29 -2.28 4.27 -24.72
CA GLU A 29 -3.68 4.67 -24.59
C GLU A 29 -3.83 6.20 -24.39
N SER A 30 -3.02 6.78 -23.49
CA SER A 30 -3.01 8.22 -23.23
C SER A 30 -2.67 9.08 -24.46
N LEU A 31 -1.94 8.51 -25.41
CA LEU A 31 -1.53 9.14 -26.67
C LEU A 31 -2.49 8.83 -27.84
N GLY A 32 -3.51 7.97 -27.62
CA GLY A 32 -4.42 7.51 -28.65
C GLY A 32 -3.72 6.63 -29.72
N ILE A 33 -2.65 5.93 -29.34
CA ILE A 33 -1.89 5.02 -30.20
C ILE A 33 -2.32 3.59 -29.93
N GLU A 34 -2.82 2.89 -30.94
CA GLU A 34 -3.16 1.48 -30.81
C GLU A 34 -1.89 0.63 -30.59
N ASP A 35 -1.95 -0.26 -29.60
CA ASP A 35 -0.91 -1.23 -29.30
C ASP A 35 -0.98 -2.42 -30.26
N ASN A 36 -0.40 -2.27 -31.46
CA ASN A 36 -0.36 -3.28 -32.48
C ASN A 36 1.00 -3.35 -33.18
N ILE A 37 1.23 -4.44 -33.92
CA ILE A 37 2.51 -4.71 -34.63
C ILE A 37 2.82 -3.61 -35.64
N GLU A 38 1.83 -3.10 -36.38
CA GLU A 38 2.06 -2.09 -37.40
C GLU A 38 2.59 -0.79 -36.79
N ASN A 39 1.99 -0.33 -35.67
CA ASN A 39 2.44 0.85 -34.94
C ASN A 39 3.80 0.61 -34.28
N ALA A 40 4.05 -0.57 -33.72
CA ALA A 40 5.35 -0.93 -33.16
C ALA A 40 6.48 -0.89 -34.20
N MET A 41 6.19 -1.24 -35.48
CA MET A 41 7.16 -1.17 -36.59
C MET A 41 7.44 0.24 -37.10
N ARG A 42 6.57 1.24 -36.80
CA ARG A 42 6.62 2.55 -37.46
C ARG A 42 6.54 3.74 -36.52
N VAL A 43 5.78 3.65 -35.43
CA VAL A 43 5.33 4.81 -34.65
C VAL A 43 6.08 4.95 -33.33
N PHE A 44 6.29 3.87 -32.59
CA PHE A 44 6.84 3.93 -31.25
C PHE A 44 7.88 2.84 -30.96
N VAL A 45 8.69 3.07 -29.92
CA VAL A 45 9.54 2.06 -29.29
C VAL A 45 9.33 2.10 -27.78
N ARG A 46 9.05 0.94 -27.17
CA ARG A 46 8.99 0.78 -25.72
C ARG A 46 10.39 0.69 -25.16
N VAL A 47 10.71 1.56 -24.23
CA VAL A 47 12.03 1.63 -23.62
C VAL A 47 11.92 1.73 -22.11
N GLU A 48 12.95 1.26 -21.44
CA GLU A 48 13.08 1.28 -20.00
C GLU A 48 14.50 1.69 -19.59
N LEU A 49 14.62 2.37 -18.46
CA LEU A 49 15.86 2.49 -17.71
C LEU A 49 15.74 1.65 -16.44
N LEU A 50 16.65 0.70 -16.29
CA LEU A 50 16.71 -0.27 -15.20
C LEU A 50 17.77 0.14 -14.20
N PRO A 51 17.42 0.53 -12.96
CA PRO A 51 18.41 0.83 -11.94
C PRO A 51 19.19 -0.43 -11.53
N PRO A 52 20.45 -0.31 -11.12
CA PRO A 52 21.22 -1.42 -10.58
C PRO A 52 20.55 -1.96 -9.31
N ASN A 53 20.44 -3.29 -9.18
CA ASN A 53 19.83 -3.98 -8.04
C ASN A 53 18.41 -3.49 -7.67
N GLU A 54 17.64 -2.98 -8.63
CA GLU A 54 16.34 -2.35 -8.41
C GLU A 54 16.38 -1.09 -7.52
N GLU A 55 17.56 -0.50 -7.33
CA GLU A 55 17.80 0.67 -6.49
C GLU A 55 17.41 1.97 -7.21
N TRP A 56 16.11 2.23 -7.29
CA TRP A 56 15.51 3.41 -7.96
C TRP A 56 15.97 4.78 -7.41
N TRP A 57 16.67 4.78 -6.29
CA TRP A 57 17.28 5.98 -5.68
C TRP A 57 18.68 6.29 -6.18
N THR A 58 19.30 5.45 -7.00
CA THR A 58 20.60 5.71 -7.62
C THR A 58 20.48 6.72 -8.76
N ASP A 59 21.61 7.32 -9.16
CA ASP A 59 21.62 8.27 -10.29
C ASP A 59 21.20 7.58 -11.60
N PRO A 60 20.17 8.09 -12.31
CA PRO A 60 19.74 7.54 -13.59
C PRO A 60 20.81 7.43 -14.68
N ASP A 61 21.95 8.11 -14.55
CA ASP A 61 23.09 7.89 -15.44
C ASP A 61 23.72 6.50 -15.33
N THR A 62 23.54 5.85 -14.18
CA THR A 62 24.02 4.48 -13.93
C THR A 62 23.04 3.40 -14.37
N TRP A 63 21.81 3.79 -14.78
CA TRP A 63 20.76 2.83 -15.10
C TRP A 63 20.96 2.22 -16.48
N LYS A 64 20.70 0.93 -16.58
CA LYS A 64 20.86 0.17 -17.83
C LYS A 64 19.68 0.43 -18.76
N GLU A 65 19.97 0.66 -20.03
CA GLU A 65 19.00 0.78 -21.08
C GLU A 65 18.42 -0.59 -21.48
N ASN A 66 17.11 -0.62 -21.66
CA ASN A 66 16.38 -1.78 -22.15
C ASN A 66 15.37 -1.35 -23.22
N VAL A 67 15.23 -2.19 -24.24
CA VAL A 67 14.18 -2.08 -25.26
C VAL A 67 13.20 -3.20 -25.02
N ASP A 68 11.95 -2.87 -24.71
CA ASP A 68 10.88 -3.81 -24.37
C ASP A 68 9.98 -4.09 -25.58
N GLN A 69 10.60 -4.40 -26.74
CA GLN A 69 9.90 -4.91 -27.92
C GLN A 69 10.87 -5.60 -28.90
N ASP A 70 10.35 -6.59 -29.64
CA ASP A 70 11.15 -7.42 -30.55
C ASP A 70 11.40 -6.76 -31.91
N ILE A 71 10.46 -5.98 -32.42
CA ILE A 71 10.51 -5.39 -33.76
C ILE A 71 10.72 -3.87 -33.62
N LEU A 72 11.80 -3.38 -34.24
CA LEU A 72 12.21 -1.97 -34.12
C LEU A 72 11.99 -1.20 -35.43
N PRO A 73 11.50 0.04 -35.36
CA PRO A 73 11.47 0.92 -36.52
C PRO A 73 12.88 1.29 -36.99
N LYS A 74 13.11 1.31 -38.29
CA LYS A 74 14.43 1.69 -38.87
C LYS A 74 14.91 3.07 -38.42
N TRP A 75 14.01 4.02 -38.19
CA TRP A 75 14.37 5.35 -37.72
C TRP A 75 14.98 5.31 -36.31
N PHE A 76 14.57 4.36 -35.46
CA PHE A 76 15.16 4.17 -34.14
C PHE A 76 16.51 3.49 -34.21
N GLU A 77 16.62 2.41 -35.01
CA GLU A 77 17.89 1.67 -35.15
C GLU A 77 19.03 2.55 -35.66
N ASN A 78 18.72 3.50 -36.55
CA ASN A 78 19.72 4.42 -37.11
C ASN A 78 20.28 5.45 -36.13
N ASP A 79 19.54 5.79 -35.09
CA ASP A 79 19.85 6.89 -34.15
C ASP A 79 19.63 6.47 -32.69
N LYS A 80 19.81 5.19 -32.38
CA LYS A 80 19.48 4.59 -31.08
C LYS A 80 20.09 5.35 -29.90
N ASP A 81 21.36 5.68 -29.99
CA ASP A 81 22.09 6.35 -28.90
C ASP A 81 21.49 7.75 -28.62
N ARG A 82 21.17 8.53 -29.65
CA ARG A 82 20.51 9.82 -29.49
C ARG A 82 19.15 9.70 -28.80
N TYR A 83 18.37 8.70 -29.17
CA TYR A 83 17.05 8.49 -28.53
C TYR A 83 17.16 8.08 -27.07
N PHE A 84 18.14 7.26 -26.72
CA PHE A 84 18.40 6.92 -25.34
C PHE A 84 18.95 8.09 -24.52
N ASP A 85 19.77 8.96 -25.10
CA ASP A 85 20.21 10.20 -24.45
C ASP A 85 19.02 11.11 -24.12
N GLU A 86 18.08 11.29 -25.07
CA GLU A 86 16.83 12.04 -24.85
C GLU A 86 15.96 11.40 -23.76
N PHE A 87 15.82 10.07 -23.79
CA PHE A 87 15.05 9.33 -22.79
C PHE A 87 15.70 9.44 -21.39
N ARG A 88 17.00 9.24 -21.29
CA ARG A 88 17.75 9.38 -20.04
C ARG A 88 17.62 10.78 -19.44
N LYS A 89 17.66 11.79 -20.28
CA LYS A 89 17.44 13.18 -19.85
C LYS A 89 16.03 13.35 -19.27
N ALA A 90 15.00 12.84 -19.94
CA ALA A 90 13.62 12.91 -19.46
C ALA A 90 13.46 12.18 -18.12
N VAL A 91 14.05 10.98 -17.97
CA VAL A 91 14.04 10.22 -16.72
C VAL A 91 14.79 10.97 -15.60
N LYS A 92 15.94 11.60 -15.90
CA LYS A 92 16.66 12.43 -14.91
C LYS A 92 15.85 13.63 -14.43
N ASP A 93 15.15 14.30 -15.33
CA ASP A 93 14.31 15.44 -14.97
C ASP A 93 13.12 14.98 -14.10
N TRP A 94 12.49 13.86 -14.45
CA TRP A 94 11.49 13.22 -13.62
C TRP A 94 12.05 12.81 -12.24
N TRP A 95 13.22 12.18 -12.22
CA TRP A 95 13.86 11.73 -10.98
C TRP A 95 14.14 12.90 -10.03
N LYS A 96 14.74 13.99 -10.54
CA LYS A 96 14.97 15.22 -9.76
C LYS A 96 13.68 15.83 -9.20
N LYS A 97 12.60 15.75 -9.94
CA LYS A 97 11.28 16.27 -9.53
C LYS A 97 10.65 15.43 -8.44
N HIS A 98 10.77 14.12 -8.51
CA HIS A 98 9.96 13.19 -7.72
C HIS A 98 10.73 12.42 -6.64
N VAL A 99 12.02 12.22 -6.76
CA VAL A 99 12.82 11.44 -5.82
C VAL A 99 13.45 12.33 -4.76
N ARG A 100 13.35 11.88 -3.51
CA ARG A 100 14.00 12.53 -2.35
C ARG A 100 14.74 11.47 -1.56
N ILE A 101 15.98 11.77 -1.18
CA ILE A 101 16.88 10.86 -0.47
C ILE A 101 17.52 11.61 0.69
N ASP A 102 17.55 11.00 1.87
CA ASP A 102 18.18 11.52 3.08
C ASP A 102 17.77 12.98 3.41
N ALA A 103 16.52 13.35 3.11
CA ALA A 103 16.02 14.72 3.20
C ALA A 103 15.07 14.93 4.39
N GLU A 104 15.16 16.10 5.00
CA GLU A 104 14.15 16.62 5.93
C GLU A 104 13.27 17.63 5.19
N ILE A 105 11.96 17.35 5.14
CA ILE A 105 10.98 18.07 4.32
C ILE A 105 9.87 18.58 5.25
N GLU A 106 9.70 19.90 5.29
CA GLU A 106 8.65 20.50 6.12
C GLU A 106 7.25 20.17 5.58
N GLU A 107 7.07 20.25 4.25
CA GLU A 107 5.76 20.03 3.64
C GLU A 107 5.87 19.50 2.21
N LEU A 108 5.02 18.50 1.90
CA LEU A 108 4.66 18.09 0.55
C LEU A 108 3.22 18.51 0.29
N SER A 109 3.00 19.41 -0.66
CA SER A 109 1.69 20.04 -0.88
C SER A 109 0.88 19.39 -1.99
N SER A 110 1.52 18.80 -3.00
CA SER A 110 0.86 18.11 -4.12
C SER A 110 1.86 17.27 -4.93
N GLY A 111 1.36 16.35 -5.73
CA GLY A 111 2.15 15.55 -6.67
C GLY A 111 2.55 14.18 -6.14
N TYR A 112 3.45 13.53 -6.88
CA TYR A 112 3.96 12.20 -6.58
C TYR A 112 5.41 12.27 -6.10
N TYR A 113 5.77 11.45 -5.12
CA TYR A 113 7.13 11.39 -4.56
C TYR A 113 7.57 9.95 -4.27
N ARG A 114 8.85 9.67 -4.47
CA ARG A 114 9.55 8.50 -3.96
C ARG A 114 10.52 8.95 -2.87
N LEU A 115 10.32 8.46 -1.66
CA LEU A 115 11.03 8.90 -0.45
C LEU A 115 11.93 7.77 0.07
N LYS A 116 13.24 8.04 0.13
CA LYS A 116 14.24 7.10 0.68
C LYS A 116 14.95 7.74 1.87
N ARG A 117 14.80 7.17 3.06
CA ARG A 117 15.38 7.67 4.32
C ARG A 117 15.05 9.15 4.59
N CYS A 118 13.85 9.56 4.21
CA CYS A 118 13.38 10.94 4.39
C CYS A 118 12.57 11.10 5.67
N LYS A 119 12.55 12.34 6.18
CA LYS A 119 11.61 12.77 7.23
C LYS A 119 10.73 13.88 6.68
N VAL A 120 9.44 13.61 6.55
CA VAL A 120 8.43 14.57 6.08
C VAL A 120 7.55 14.95 7.26
N LYS A 121 7.42 16.25 7.53
CA LYS A 121 6.55 16.71 8.63
C LYS A 121 5.08 16.71 8.23
N ASN A 122 4.75 17.26 7.08
CA ASN A 122 3.37 17.32 6.61
C ASN A 122 3.25 16.84 5.17
N MET A 123 2.32 15.92 4.95
CA MET A 123 1.87 15.46 3.65
C MET A 123 0.41 15.88 3.49
N LEU A 124 0.16 16.84 2.59
CA LEU A 124 -1.13 17.48 2.44
C LEU A 124 -2.02 16.77 1.40
N LYS A 125 -3.17 17.35 1.18
CA LYS A 125 -4.16 16.86 0.22
C LYS A 125 -3.56 16.55 -1.16
N ASP A 126 -3.97 15.43 -1.73
CA ASP A 126 -3.63 14.97 -3.08
C ASP A 126 -2.14 14.64 -3.32
N VAL A 127 -1.31 14.56 -2.27
CA VAL A 127 0.04 13.99 -2.37
C VAL A 127 -0.04 12.47 -2.45
N LYS A 128 0.73 11.88 -3.35
CA LYS A 128 0.98 10.44 -3.44
C LYS A 128 2.45 10.16 -3.17
N ALA A 129 2.75 9.19 -2.36
CA ALA A 129 4.14 8.85 -2.05
C ALA A 129 4.37 7.35 -1.98
N MET A 130 5.61 6.95 -2.28
CA MET A 130 6.17 5.65 -1.94
C MET A 130 7.29 5.88 -0.92
N MET A 131 7.37 5.06 0.10
CA MET A 131 8.27 5.24 1.22
C MET A 131 9.15 4.01 1.44
N ASP A 132 10.46 4.23 1.54
CA ASP A 132 11.41 3.22 1.98
C ASP A 132 12.28 3.79 3.11
N ASN A 133 12.20 3.15 4.29
CA ASN A 133 12.86 3.59 5.52
C ASN A 133 12.65 5.08 5.83
N SER A 134 11.47 5.60 5.54
CA SER A 134 11.12 7.02 5.64
C SER A 134 10.03 7.27 6.69
N THR A 135 9.96 8.49 7.19
CA THR A 135 8.94 8.89 8.18
C THR A 135 8.10 10.04 7.66
N VAL A 136 6.78 9.92 7.75
CA VAL A 136 5.82 11.02 7.60
C VAL A 136 5.17 11.27 8.95
N GLN A 137 5.26 12.50 9.48
CA GLN A 137 4.64 12.82 10.77
C GLN A 137 3.11 12.97 10.63
N ASN A 138 2.66 13.71 9.64
CA ASN A 138 1.24 13.96 9.46
C ASN A 138 0.81 13.76 8.01
N MET A 139 -0.14 12.87 7.79
CA MET A 139 -0.91 12.73 6.55
C MET A 139 -2.29 13.37 6.73
N ARG A 140 -2.70 14.24 5.81
CA ARG A 140 -3.96 14.99 5.91
C ARG A 140 -4.75 15.01 4.61
N GLY A 141 -6.06 15.15 4.75
CA GLY A 141 -6.98 15.24 3.61
C GLY A 141 -7.11 13.90 2.87
N ASN A 142 -6.83 13.88 1.56
CA ASN A 142 -6.88 12.68 0.72
C ASN A 142 -5.46 12.24 0.30
N SER A 143 -4.45 12.52 1.12
CA SER A 143 -3.08 12.09 0.81
C SER A 143 -2.94 10.56 0.85
N THR A 144 -2.09 10.03 -0.02
CA THR A 144 -1.92 8.59 -0.16
C THR A 144 -0.44 8.21 -0.07
N VAL A 145 -0.10 7.25 0.77
CA VAL A 145 1.11 6.46 0.64
C VAL A 145 0.74 5.16 -0.07
N GLN A 146 1.32 4.93 -1.25
CA GLN A 146 1.06 3.73 -2.03
C GLN A 146 1.78 2.53 -1.40
N ASP A 147 3.07 2.66 -1.16
CA ASP A 147 3.87 1.60 -0.56
C ASP A 147 4.68 2.13 0.62
N MET A 148 4.59 1.45 1.74
CA MET A 148 5.48 1.60 2.89
C MET A 148 6.38 0.38 3.00
N MET A 149 7.67 0.55 2.79
CA MET A 149 8.66 -0.54 2.80
C MET A 149 9.72 -0.35 3.90
N GLY A 150 10.36 -1.44 4.26
CA GLY A 150 11.41 -1.46 5.27
C GLY A 150 10.88 -1.10 6.66
N ASN A 151 11.48 -0.11 7.31
CA ASN A 151 11.05 0.41 8.61
C ASN A 151 10.34 1.78 8.47
N SER A 152 9.56 1.97 7.42
CA SER A 152 8.85 3.23 7.19
C SER A 152 7.76 3.47 8.23
N THR A 153 7.56 4.75 8.61
CA THR A 153 6.59 5.13 9.63
C THR A 153 5.70 6.28 9.16
N VAL A 154 4.40 6.14 9.33
CA VAL A 154 3.44 7.25 9.35
C VAL A 154 2.98 7.44 10.79
N GLN A 155 3.22 8.64 11.37
CA GLN A 155 2.85 8.87 12.77
C GLN A 155 1.35 9.16 12.92
N ASN A 156 0.81 10.05 12.11
CA ASN A 156 -0.60 10.42 12.21
C ASN A 156 -1.27 10.46 10.84
N MET A 157 -2.40 9.80 10.72
CA MET A 157 -3.30 9.84 9.57
C MET A 157 -4.61 10.53 9.97
N TRP A 158 -5.00 11.56 9.23
CA TRP A 158 -6.19 12.36 9.47
C TRP A 158 -7.09 12.46 8.23
N GLY A 159 -8.39 12.56 8.46
CA GLY A 159 -9.37 12.73 7.38
C GLY A 159 -9.57 11.45 6.58
N ASN A 160 -9.43 11.51 5.25
CA ASN A 160 -9.55 10.37 4.33
C ASN A 160 -8.18 9.92 3.80
N SER A 161 -7.11 10.09 4.57
CA SER A 161 -5.78 9.68 4.14
C SER A 161 -5.65 8.16 4.05
N THR A 162 -4.86 7.68 3.10
CA THR A 162 -4.75 6.25 2.79
C THR A 162 -3.30 5.78 2.77
N VAL A 163 -3.03 4.63 3.36
CA VAL A 163 -1.86 3.80 3.06
C VAL A 163 -2.39 2.57 2.31
N GLN A 164 -1.87 2.31 1.10
CA GLN A 164 -2.32 1.15 0.32
C GLN A 164 -1.62 -0.11 0.81
N ASP A 165 -0.31 -0.20 0.67
CA ASP A 165 0.44 -1.39 1.03
C ASP A 165 1.49 -1.11 2.11
N MET A 166 1.49 -1.93 3.15
CA MET A 166 2.50 -1.94 4.21
C MET A 166 3.30 -3.23 4.15
N TRP A 167 4.62 -3.12 3.98
CA TRP A 167 5.54 -4.25 3.86
C TRP A 167 6.64 -4.20 4.93
N GLY A 168 7.17 -5.37 5.28
CA GLY A 168 8.30 -5.48 6.22
C GLY A 168 7.90 -5.13 7.65
N ASN A 169 8.62 -4.20 8.27
CA ASN A 169 8.36 -3.72 9.64
C ASN A 169 7.75 -2.30 9.65
N SER A 170 6.99 -1.96 8.62
CA SER A 170 6.41 -0.62 8.52
C SER A 170 5.32 -0.37 9.58
N THR A 171 5.17 0.88 10.00
CA THR A 171 4.28 1.24 11.10
C THR A 171 3.40 2.45 10.78
N VAL A 172 2.12 2.34 11.05
CA VAL A 172 1.21 3.48 11.22
C VAL A 172 0.91 3.62 12.71
N GLN A 173 1.23 4.78 13.32
CA GLN A 173 1.02 4.93 14.76
C GLN A 173 -0.44 5.29 15.10
N ASN A 174 -0.98 6.32 14.50
CA ASN A 174 -2.34 6.77 14.81
C ASN A 174 -3.18 6.97 13.54
N MET A 175 -4.36 6.39 13.53
CA MET A 175 -5.38 6.59 12.50
C MET A 175 -6.61 7.28 13.10
N TRP A 176 -7.04 8.39 12.49
CA TRP A 176 -8.19 9.19 12.92
C TRP A 176 -9.16 9.48 11.77
N GLY A 177 -10.42 9.67 12.10
CA GLY A 177 -11.46 9.99 11.11
C GLY A 177 -11.79 8.79 10.24
N ASN A 178 -11.75 8.94 8.90
CA ASN A 178 -12.02 7.89 7.92
C ASN A 178 -10.73 7.40 7.23
N SER A 179 -9.61 7.45 7.93
CA SER A 179 -8.34 7.01 7.36
C SER A 179 -8.29 5.49 7.13
N THR A 180 -7.57 5.07 6.10
CA THR A 180 -7.57 3.67 5.65
C THR A 180 -6.17 3.13 5.48
N VAL A 181 -5.94 1.89 5.91
CA VAL A 181 -4.85 1.02 5.46
C VAL A 181 -5.48 -0.13 4.67
N GLN A 182 -5.05 -0.36 3.42
CA GLN A 182 -5.66 -1.40 2.58
C GLN A 182 -5.05 -2.77 2.87
N ASP A 183 -3.75 -2.93 2.69
CA ASP A 183 -3.09 -4.22 2.87
C ASP A 183 -1.88 -4.12 3.81
N MET A 184 -1.81 -5.05 4.76
CA MET A 184 -0.70 -5.21 5.71
C MET A 184 -0.05 -6.57 5.52
N TRP A 185 1.26 -6.58 5.27
CA TRP A 185 2.08 -7.77 5.02
C TRP A 185 3.29 -7.83 5.95
N GLY A 186 3.82 -9.02 6.17
CA GLY A 186 5.01 -9.23 7.00
C GLY A 186 4.75 -8.93 8.48
N ASN A 187 5.60 -8.12 9.10
CA ASN A 187 5.49 -7.70 10.50
C ASN A 187 4.97 -6.27 10.64
N SER A 188 4.17 -5.80 9.69
CA SER A 188 3.67 -4.43 9.71
C SER A 188 2.68 -4.18 10.87
N THR A 189 2.65 -2.96 11.37
CA THR A 189 1.88 -2.62 12.58
C THR A 189 1.05 -1.35 12.39
N VAL A 190 -0.22 -1.41 12.81
CA VAL A 190 -1.02 -0.22 13.13
C VAL A 190 -1.18 -0.19 14.65
N GLN A 191 -0.77 0.92 15.30
CA GLN A 191 -0.84 1.01 16.76
C GLN A 191 -2.24 1.39 17.23
N ASP A 192 -2.75 2.54 16.83
CA ASP A 192 -4.03 3.05 17.29
C ASP A 192 -4.97 3.37 16.13
N MET A 193 -6.17 2.79 16.15
CA MET A 193 -7.28 3.09 15.25
C MET A 193 -8.41 3.76 16.02
N ARG A 194 -8.88 4.93 15.56
CA ARG A 194 -9.95 5.70 16.20
C ARG A 194 -10.94 6.27 15.18
N GLY A 195 -12.15 6.57 15.64
CA GLY A 195 -13.23 7.06 14.77
C GLY A 195 -13.75 5.96 13.86
N ASN A 196 -13.85 6.21 12.56
CA ASN A 196 -14.28 5.25 11.53
C ASN A 196 -13.09 4.73 10.70
N SER A 197 -11.91 4.67 11.27
CA SER A 197 -10.73 4.20 10.54
C SER A 197 -10.80 2.71 10.20
N THR A 198 -10.23 2.33 9.06
CA THR A 198 -10.36 0.96 8.55
C THR A 198 -8.99 0.37 8.16
N VAL A 199 -8.79 -0.89 8.51
CA VAL A 199 -7.80 -1.77 7.91
C VAL A 199 -8.54 -2.84 7.10
N HIS A 200 -8.27 -2.96 5.78
CA HIS A 200 -8.98 -3.94 4.96
C HIS A 200 -8.41 -5.34 5.13
N ASN A 201 -7.13 -5.53 4.91
CA ASN A 201 -6.54 -6.86 4.97
C ASN A 201 -5.28 -6.88 5.86
N MET A 202 -5.25 -7.83 6.76
CA MET A 202 -4.09 -8.19 7.57
C MET A 202 -3.62 -9.58 7.18
N ARG A 203 -2.34 -9.75 6.89
CA ARG A 203 -1.74 -11.02 6.48
C ARG A 203 -0.44 -11.28 7.24
N ASP A 204 0.06 -12.50 7.17
CA ASP A 204 1.30 -12.93 7.82
C ASP A 204 1.28 -12.69 9.35
N ASN A 205 2.25 -11.94 9.88
CA ASN A 205 2.35 -11.59 11.30
C ASN A 205 1.97 -10.13 11.58
N SER A 206 1.14 -9.53 10.74
CA SER A 206 0.75 -8.13 10.88
C SER A 206 -0.11 -7.91 12.15
N THR A 207 -0.02 -6.72 12.72
CA THR A 207 -0.63 -6.43 14.02
C THR A 207 -1.40 -5.11 14.02
N VAL A 208 -2.59 -5.12 14.60
CA VAL A 208 -3.29 -3.92 15.09
C VAL A 208 -3.28 -3.96 16.63
N GLN A 209 -2.73 -2.93 17.28
CA GLN A 209 -2.62 -2.95 18.73
C GLN A 209 -3.92 -2.54 19.42
N ASN A 210 -4.50 -1.42 19.02
CA ASN A 210 -5.71 -0.91 19.66
C ASN A 210 -6.73 -0.40 18.67
N MET A 211 -7.98 -0.75 18.90
CA MET A 211 -9.14 -0.29 18.14
C MET A 211 -10.14 0.37 19.07
N TRP A 212 -10.56 1.62 18.77
CA TRP A 212 -11.58 2.38 19.50
C TRP A 212 -12.62 2.99 18.58
N GLY A 213 -13.76 3.34 19.13
CA GLY A 213 -14.87 3.94 18.41
C GLY A 213 -15.51 2.95 17.45
N ASN A 214 -15.75 3.33 16.20
CA ASN A 214 -16.32 2.48 15.14
C ASN A 214 -15.24 1.95 14.18
N SER A 215 -14.02 1.79 14.65
CA SER A 215 -12.93 1.32 13.79
C SER A 215 -13.13 -0.14 13.35
N THR A 216 -12.67 -0.46 12.15
CA THR A 216 -12.92 -1.79 11.54
C THR A 216 -11.64 -2.41 10.99
N VAL A 217 -11.46 -3.70 11.27
CA VAL A 217 -10.59 -4.59 10.50
C VAL A 217 -11.48 -5.53 9.70
N GLN A 218 -11.37 -5.56 8.37
CA GLN A 218 -12.26 -6.38 7.56
C GLN A 218 -11.80 -7.83 7.49
N ASN A 219 -10.54 -8.08 7.18
CA ASN A 219 -10.04 -9.42 6.97
C ASN A 219 -8.72 -9.65 7.70
N MET A 220 -8.65 -10.73 8.46
CA MET A 220 -7.44 -11.22 9.12
C MET A 220 -7.08 -12.60 8.60
N ARG A 221 -5.82 -12.80 8.18
CA ARG A 221 -5.30 -14.08 7.67
C ARG A 221 -3.90 -14.37 8.21
N GLY A 222 -3.47 -15.62 8.09
CA GLY A 222 -2.16 -16.05 8.58
C GLY A 222 -2.10 -16.05 10.11
N ASN A 223 -1.07 -15.45 10.70
CA ASN A 223 -0.89 -15.28 12.14
C ASN A 223 -1.16 -13.83 12.58
N SER A 224 -2.00 -13.10 11.87
CA SER A 224 -2.27 -11.70 12.17
C SER A 224 -3.00 -11.54 13.51
N THR A 225 -2.74 -10.43 14.19
CA THR A 225 -3.24 -10.23 15.56
C THR A 225 -3.87 -8.84 15.73
N VAL A 226 -5.04 -8.81 16.37
CA VAL A 226 -5.60 -7.60 17.01
C VAL A 226 -5.48 -7.76 18.53
N HIS A 227 -4.77 -6.84 19.20
CA HIS A 227 -4.58 -6.96 20.65
C HIS A 227 -5.81 -6.50 21.42
N ASN A 228 -6.31 -5.32 21.16
CA ASN A 228 -7.38 -4.75 21.97
C ASN A 228 -8.48 -4.12 21.10
N MET A 229 -9.70 -4.51 21.34
CA MET A 229 -10.91 -3.93 20.74
C MET A 229 -11.78 -3.30 21.83
N ARG A 230 -12.24 -2.08 21.62
CA ARG A 230 -13.10 -1.34 22.56
C ARG A 230 -14.24 -0.63 21.83
N ASP A 231 -15.20 -0.17 22.60
CA ASP A 231 -16.38 0.55 22.10
C ASP A 231 -17.18 -0.29 21.09
N ASN A 232 -17.44 0.22 19.88
CA ASN A 232 -18.16 -0.46 18.81
C ASN A 232 -17.20 -0.97 17.71
N SER A 233 -15.94 -1.23 18.03
CA SER A 233 -14.97 -1.68 17.04
C SER A 233 -15.30 -3.08 16.52
N THR A 234 -14.98 -3.34 15.25
CA THR A 234 -15.37 -4.59 14.57
C THR A 234 -14.19 -5.25 13.87
N VAL A 235 -14.08 -6.56 14.02
CA VAL A 235 -13.36 -7.44 13.09
C VAL A 235 -14.40 -8.22 12.31
N GLN A 236 -14.39 -8.16 10.97
CA GLN A 236 -15.41 -8.83 10.17
C GLN A 236 -15.08 -10.30 9.98
N ASN A 237 -13.93 -10.61 9.43
CA ASN A 237 -13.57 -12.00 9.08
C ASN A 237 -12.19 -12.38 9.61
N MET A 238 -12.08 -13.58 10.14
CA MET A 238 -10.83 -14.17 10.64
C MET A 238 -10.61 -15.55 10.04
N TRP A 239 -9.41 -15.78 9.46
CA TRP A 239 -8.98 -17.07 8.91
C TRP A 239 -7.57 -17.45 9.36
N GLY A 240 -7.21 -18.71 9.17
CA GLY A 240 -5.90 -19.25 9.53
C GLY A 240 -5.72 -19.30 11.04
N ASN A 241 -4.58 -18.83 11.54
CA ASN A 241 -4.25 -18.75 12.96
C ASN A 241 -4.40 -17.32 13.52
N SER A 242 -5.26 -16.51 12.92
CA SER A 242 -5.45 -15.13 13.34
C SER A 242 -6.06 -15.02 14.75
N THR A 243 -5.70 -13.99 15.49
CA THR A 243 -6.09 -13.85 16.89
C THR A 243 -6.60 -12.45 17.21
N VAL A 244 -7.72 -12.39 17.94
CA VAL A 244 -8.14 -11.23 18.73
C VAL A 244 -7.88 -11.55 20.19
N GLN A 245 -7.03 -10.76 20.87
CA GLN A 245 -6.67 -11.06 22.25
C GLN A 245 -7.72 -10.59 23.25
N ASN A 246 -8.16 -9.35 23.15
CA ASN A 246 -9.05 -8.75 24.13
C ASN A 246 -10.15 -7.94 23.47
N MET A 247 -11.38 -8.12 23.93
CA MET A 247 -12.57 -7.40 23.49
C MET A 247 -13.31 -6.79 24.69
N TRP A 248 -13.68 -5.51 24.58
CA TRP A 248 -14.46 -4.78 25.60
C TRP A 248 -15.60 -3.97 24.96
N GLY A 249 -16.57 -3.62 25.77
CA GLY A 249 -17.71 -2.79 25.37
C GLY A 249 -18.63 -3.55 24.41
N ASN A 250 -19.01 -2.95 23.29
CA ASN A 250 -19.85 -3.53 22.26
C ASN A 250 -19.04 -4.03 21.05
N SER A 251 -17.76 -4.36 21.25
CA SER A 251 -16.92 -4.80 20.15
C SER A 251 -17.36 -6.15 19.58
N THR A 252 -17.16 -6.35 18.28
CA THR A 252 -17.70 -7.52 17.57
C THR A 252 -16.64 -8.19 16.70
N VAL A 253 -16.60 -9.52 16.74
CA VAL A 253 -16.01 -10.38 15.70
C VAL A 253 -17.16 -11.08 14.99
N GLN A 254 -17.33 -10.85 13.66
CA GLN A 254 -18.51 -11.32 12.94
C GLN A 254 -18.37 -12.77 12.49
N ASP A 255 -17.25 -13.13 11.85
CA ASP A 255 -17.01 -14.49 11.37
C ASP A 255 -15.62 -15.00 11.70
N MET A 256 -15.55 -16.19 12.27
CA MET A 256 -14.30 -16.89 12.60
C MET A 256 -14.26 -18.23 11.87
N MET A 257 -13.14 -18.49 11.21
CA MET A 257 -12.88 -19.74 10.48
C MET A 257 -11.48 -20.29 10.81
N ASP A 258 -11.23 -21.52 10.44
CA ASP A 258 -9.95 -22.25 10.61
C ASP A 258 -9.50 -22.32 12.09
N ASN A 259 -8.28 -21.93 12.40
CA ASN A 259 -7.74 -21.92 13.77
C ASN A 259 -7.75 -20.53 14.41
N SER A 260 -8.59 -19.62 13.90
CA SER A 260 -8.73 -18.28 14.46
C SER A 260 -9.28 -18.32 15.89
N THR A 261 -8.86 -17.38 16.72
CA THR A 261 -9.20 -17.36 18.16
C THR A 261 -9.57 -15.97 18.66
N VAL A 262 -10.52 -15.91 19.58
CA VAL A 262 -10.74 -14.79 20.50
C VAL A 262 -10.36 -15.27 21.90
N GLN A 263 -9.46 -14.57 22.60
CA GLN A 263 -8.93 -15.04 23.87
C GLN A 263 -9.77 -14.56 25.07
N ASN A 264 -10.06 -13.28 25.13
CA ASN A 264 -10.78 -12.69 26.28
C ASN A 264 -11.88 -11.74 25.78
N MET A 265 -13.05 -11.79 26.44
CA MET A 265 -14.20 -10.97 26.12
C MET A 265 -14.81 -10.39 27.39
N TRP A 266 -15.17 -9.09 27.38
CA TRP A 266 -15.83 -8.39 28.50
C TRP A 266 -16.91 -7.43 27.99
N GLY A 267 -17.87 -7.13 28.85
CA GLY A 267 -19.02 -6.28 28.52
C GLY A 267 -19.98 -6.96 27.55
N ASN A 268 -20.51 -6.22 26.61
CA ASN A 268 -21.45 -6.72 25.59
C ASN A 268 -20.73 -7.16 24.30
N SER A 269 -19.47 -7.56 24.38
CA SER A 269 -18.73 -7.99 23.20
C SER A 269 -19.25 -9.31 22.64
N ILE A 270 -19.28 -9.45 21.30
CA ILE A 270 -19.84 -10.59 20.59
C ILE A 270 -18.78 -11.20 19.67
N SER A 271 -18.69 -12.53 19.67
CA SER A 271 -17.92 -13.28 18.69
C SER A 271 -18.79 -14.39 18.11
N ARG A 272 -18.85 -14.49 16.78
CA ARG A 272 -19.56 -15.54 16.05
C ARG A 272 -18.56 -16.51 15.45
N ASP A 273 -18.80 -17.79 15.65
CA ASP A 273 -18.01 -18.88 15.09
C ASP A 273 -18.86 -19.60 14.05
N SER A 274 -18.46 -19.55 12.79
CA SER A 274 -19.07 -20.31 11.69
C SER A 274 -18.52 -21.73 11.55
N GLY A 275 -17.58 -22.15 12.41
CA GLY A 275 -17.02 -23.49 12.50
C GLY A 275 -17.02 -24.02 13.96
N ASN A 276 -17.08 -25.34 14.18
CA ASN A 276 -17.14 -25.99 15.49
C ASN A 276 -15.92 -25.73 16.40
N LYS A 277 -15.66 -24.50 16.85
CA LYS A 277 -14.43 -24.14 17.59
C LYS A 277 -14.64 -23.62 18.98
N LYS A 278 -13.59 -23.77 19.80
CA LYS A 278 -13.57 -23.36 21.20
C LYS A 278 -13.24 -21.86 21.30
N ILE A 279 -14.25 -21.04 21.54
CA ILE A 279 -14.06 -19.67 22.02
C ILE A 279 -13.61 -19.78 23.47
N LYS A 280 -12.41 -19.28 23.80
CA LYS A 280 -11.94 -19.21 25.18
C LYS A 280 -12.42 -17.91 25.81
N ILE A 281 -13.38 -17.96 26.69
CA ILE A 281 -14.00 -16.81 27.36
C ILE A 281 -13.50 -16.75 28.80
N SER A 282 -13.10 -15.55 29.27
CA SER A 282 -12.78 -15.34 30.67
C SER A 282 -14.05 -15.29 31.54
N SER A 283 -13.97 -15.70 32.79
CA SER A 283 -15.08 -16.00 33.68
C SER A 283 -15.95 -14.80 34.15
N GLU A 284 -15.76 -13.60 33.62
CA GLU A 284 -16.46 -12.38 34.06
C GLU A 284 -17.43 -11.81 33.01
N CYS A 285 -17.79 -12.58 31.98
CA CYS A 285 -18.70 -12.14 30.93
C CYS A 285 -20.04 -12.83 30.96
N ASP A 286 -21.13 -12.09 30.87
CA ASP A 286 -22.41 -12.59 30.38
C ASP A 286 -22.26 -12.81 28.87
N TYR A 287 -22.26 -14.08 28.40
CA TYR A 287 -22.07 -14.37 26.98
C TYR A 287 -23.17 -15.31 26.47
N GLU A 288 -23.52 -15.11 25.21
CA GLU A 288 -24.38 -16.01 24.45
C GLU A 288 -23.55 -16.64 23.31
N ILE A 289 -23.44 -17.98 23.30
CA ILE A 289 -22.86 -18.72 22.17
C ILE A 289 -23.99 -18.97 21.19
N VAL A 290 -24.07 -18.17 20.13
CA VAL A 290 -25.01 -18.42 19.02
C VAL A 290 -24.37 -19.45 18.09
N LYS A 291 -24.82 -20.71 18.18
CA LYS A 291 -24.52 -21.75 17.19
C LYS A 291 -25.55 -21.64 16.06
N GLU A 292 -25.10 -21.41 14.85
CA GLU A 292 -25.95 -21.64 13.68
C GLU A 292 -26.17 -23.14 13.54
N GLU A 293 -27.40 -23.59 13.77
CA GLU A 293 -27.81 -24.95 13.41
C GLU A 293 -27.74 -25.05 11.88
N ASN A 294 -26.90 -25.94 11.38
CA ASN A 294 -26.90 -26.35 9.98
C ASN A 294 -28.29 -26.92 9.68
N LYS A 295 -29.20 -26.12 9.11
CA LYS A 295 -30.38 -26.63 8.47
C LYS A 295 -29.92 -27.43 7.25
N LYS A 296 -29.79 -28.74 7.43
CA LYS A 296 -29.76 -29.71 6.34
C LYS A 296 -31.10 -29.61 5.62
N SER A 297 -31.13 -29.05 4.43
CA SER A 297 -32.17 -29.21 3.44
C SER A 297 -31.85 -30.40 2.55
#